data_e1de2dc4e73e1d8dc0550697c12c6be2
#
_entry.id   e1de2dc4e73e1d8dc0550697c12c6be2
#
_cell.length_a   1.000
_cell.length_b   1.000
_cell.length_c   1.000
_cell.angle_alpha   90.00
_cell.angle_beta   90.00
_cell.angle_gamma   90.00
#
_symmetry.space_group_name_H-M   'P 1'
#
loop_
_entity.id
_entity.type
_entity.pdbx_description
1 polymer ?
#
loop_
_entity_poly.entity_id
_entity_poly.type
_entity_poly.pdbx_seq_one_letter_code
_entity_poly.pdbx_strand_id
1 'polypeptide(L)'
;MSNLSFLENLKNHFLNKYKFVLIPESKITVQSSVSIVIRKINSKYEILFIKRTTKDSDKFSGHMAFPGGVREKVDKSSLATAIRETKEEIGLDLKLDCDILGRFSDYQPVNPEANKFIVSPFIFYLNKPDV
;
A
#
# COMPACT_ATOMS: atom_id res chain seq x y z
N MET A 1 1.59 20.51 27.42
CA MET A 1 1.14 19.25 26.83
C MET A 1 1.31 19.31 25.32
N SER A 2 2.10 18.44 24.77
CA SER A 2 2.16 18.37 23.33
C SER A 2 0.96 17.59 22.80
N ASN A 3 0.17 18.23 21.99
CA ASN A 3 -0.85 17.53 21.24
C ASN A 3 -0.18 17.00 19.99
N LEU A 4 0.11 15.70 20.00
CA LEU A 4 0.64 15.06 18.81
C LEU A 4 -0.38 15.19 17.68
N SER A 5 0.08 15.49 16.49
CA SER A 5 -0.77 15.48 15.31
C SER A 5 -1.27 14.06 15.06
N PHE A 6 -2.34 13.94 14.26
CA PHE A 6 -2.84 12.65 13.82
C PHE A 6 -1.71 11.81 13.19
N LEU A 7 -0.87 12.45 12.38
CA LEU A 7 0.24 11.80 11.69
C LEU A 7 1.28 11.25 12.67
N GLU A 8 1.65 12.05 13.67
CA GLU A 8 2.61 11.62 14.69
C GLU A 8 2.07 10.48 15.53
N ASN A 9 0.80 10.54 15.90
CA ASN A 9 0.12 9.46 16.61
C ASN A 9 0.12 8.18 15.79
N LEU A 10 -0.15 8.26 14.49
CA LEU A 10 -0.15 7.13 13.59
C LEU A 10 1.24 6.51 13.47
N LYS A 11 2.27 7.34 13.30
CA LYS A 11 3.67 6.87 13.29
C LYS A 11 4.04 6.15 14.57
N ASN A 12 3.70 6.73 15.72
CA ASN A 12 3.98 6.12 17.02
C ASN A 12 3.27 4.78 17.18
N HIS A 13 2.03 4.69 16.71
CA HIS A 13 1.29 3.43 16.77
C HIS A 13 2.01 2.32 15.99
N PHE A 14 2.42 2.60 14.77
CA PHE A 14 3.12 1.60 13.95
C PHE A 14 4.51 1.25 14.47
N LEU A 15 5.22 2.20 15.06
CA LEU A 15 6.54 1.93 15.60
C LEU A 15 6.50 1.18 16.93
N ASN A 16 5.55 1.49 17.79
CA ASN A 16 5.62 1.07 19.20
C ASN A 16 4.50 0.15 19.65
N LYS A 17 3.34 0.19 19.00
CA LYS A 17 2.15 -0.53 19.47
C LYS A 17 1.65 -1.60 18.51
N TYR A 18 1.74 -1.35 17.21
CA TYR A 18 1.23 -2.29 16.23
C TYR A 18 2.27 -3.36 15.92
N LYS A 19 1.85 -4.62 16.06
CA LYS A 19 2.68 -5.76 15.69
C LYS A 19 2.07 -6.42 14.47
N PHE A 20 2.73 -6.29 13.32
CA PHE A 20 2.24 -6.90 12.11
C PHE A 20 2.67 -8.37 12.02
N VAL A 21 1.87 -9.15 11.29
CA VAL A 21 2.10 -10.57 11.08
C VAL A 21 2.39 -10.81 9.61
N LEU A 22 3.42 -11.60 9.34
CA LEU A 22 3.78 -12.01 7.99
C LEU A 22 3.24 -13.42 7.73
N ILE A 23 2.70 -13.63 6.53
CA ILE A 23 2.29 -14.95 6.08
C ILE A 23 3.47 -15.62 5.40
N PRO A 24 3.86 -16.84 5.82
CA PRO A 24 4.99 -17.52 5.21
C PRO A 24 4.80 -17.78 3.72
N GLU A 25 5.87 -17.60 2.95
CA GLU A 25 5.86 -17.91 1.53
C GLU A 25 5.72 -19.42 1.30
N SER A 26 5.04 -19.76 0.22
CA SER A 26 5.05 -21.12 -0.30
C SER A 26 5.21 -21.05 -1.82
N LYS A 27 5.53 -22.20 -2.44
CA LYS A 27 5.75 -22.27 -3.90
C LYS A 27 4.51 -21.89 -4.71
N ILE A 28 3.33 -21.97 -4.10
CA ILE A 28 2.06 -21.69 -4.76
C ILE A 28 1.50 -20.32 -4.46
N THR A 29 2.16 -19.54 -3.60
CA THR A 29 1.67 -18.20 -3.25
C THR A 29 2.24 -17.15 -4.19
N VAL A 30 1.39 -16.22 -4.57
CA VAL A 30 1.78 -15.03 -5.32
C VAL A 30 1.82 -13.87 -4.34
N GLN A 31 2.97 -13.23 -4.23
CA GLN A 31 3.13 -12.07 -3.36
C GLN A 31 2.80 -10.81 -4.11
N SER A 32 2.00 -9.96 -3.48
CA SER A 32 1.68 -8.63 -4.00
C SER A 32 1.77 -7.61 -2.87
N SER A 33 1.87 -6.35 -3.23
CA SER A 33 1.94 -5.26 -2.27
C SER A 33 1.02 -4.15 -2.71
N VAL A 34 0.46 -3.42 -1.73
CA VAL A 34 -0.35 -2.23 -2.00
C VAL A 34 0.16 -1.07 -1.18
N SER A 35 -0.06 0.13 -1.70
CA SER A 35 0.32 1.38 -1.06
C SER A 35 -0.92 2.13 -0.63
N ILE A 36 -1.02 2.43 0.66
CA ILE A 36 -2.06 3.27 1.22
C ILE A 36 -1.44 4.65 1.39
N VAL A 37 -1.77 5.56 0.49
CA VAL A 37 -1.17 6.90 0.47
C VAL A 37 -2.14 7.90 1.04
N ILE A 38 -1.71 8.57 2.10
CA ILE A 38 -2.50 9.56 2.82
C ILE A 38 -1.91 10.94 2.54
N ARG A 39 -2.76 11.92 2.28
CA ARG A 39 -2.34 13.32 2.20
C ARG A 39 -3.28 14.20 3.00
N LYS A 40 -2.80 15.39 3.35
CA LYS A 40 -3.61 16.40 4.03
C LYS A 40 -3.81 17.59 3.11
N ILE A 41 -5.05 17.92 2.83
CA ILE A 41 -5.42 19.08 2.02
C ILE A 41 -6.51 19.87 2.75
N ASN A 42 -6.28 21.17 2.96
CA ASN A 42 -7.23 22.05 3.64
C ASN A 42 -7.73 21.49 4.96
N SER A 43 -6.81 21.00 5.78
CA SER A 43 -7.09 20.40 7.11
C SER A 43 -7.85 19.07 7.07
N LYS A 44 -8.01 18.48 5.89
CA LYS A 44 -8.66 17.16 5.73
C LYS A 44 -7.67 16.13 5.24
N TYR A 45 -7.82 14.89 5.72
CA TYR A 45 -7.03 13.77 5.25
C TYR A 45 -7.75 13.06 4.13
N GLU A 46 -7.00 12.67 3.13
CA GLU A 46 -7.51 11.92 1.97
C GLU A 46 -6.66 10.69 1.74
N ILE A 47 -7.28 9.63 1.26
CA ILE A 47 -6.60 8.38 0.88
C ILE A 47 -6.71 8.23 -0.63
N LEU A 48 -5.59 7.85 -1.24
CA LEU A 48 -5.51 7.67 -2.68
C LEU A 48 -6.05 6.30 -3.09
N PHE A 49 -7.00 6.31 -4.02
CA PHE A 49 -7.47 5.12 -4.70
C PHE A 49 -7.29 5.29 -6.20
N ILE A 50 -7.03 4.19 -6.88
CA ILE A 50 -7.05 4.16 -8.35
C ILE A 50 -8.27 3.39 -8.81
N LYS A 51 -8.79 3.77 -9.97
CA LYS A 51 -9.86 3.01 -10.61
C LYS A 51 -9.23 2.11 -11.67
N ARG A 52 -9.43 0.80 -11.51
CA ARG A 52 -8.90 -0.15 -12.48
C ARG A 52 -9.57 0.04 -13.82
N THR A 53 -8.79 -0.07 -14.91
CA THR A 53 -9.34 0.03 -16.26
C THR A 53 -10.31 -1.13 -16.55
N THR A 54 -11.36 -0.84 -17.32
CA THR A 54 -12.33 -1.85 -17.70
C THR A 54 -11.75 -2.77 -18.76
N LYS A 55 -11.67 -4.06 -18.43
CA LYS A 55 -11.23 -5.13 -19.34
C LYS A 55 -12.16 -6.31 -19.17
N ASP A 56 -12.66 -6.86 -20.28
CA ASP A 56 -13.64 -7.96 -20.24
C ASP A 56 -13.12 -9.19 -19.51
N SER A 57 -11.82 -9.43 -19.52
CA SER A 57 -11.18 -10.58 -18.88
C SER A 57 -10.79 -10.36 -17.42
N ASP A 58 -10.94 -9.13 -16.90
CA ASP A 58 -10.55 -8.79 -15.53
C ASP A 58 -11.79 -8.63 -14.66
N LYS A 59 -12.00 -9.57 -13.70
CA LYS A 59 -13.15 -9.52 -12.82
C LYS A 59 -13.10 -8.34 -11.82
N PHE A 60 -11.95 -7.73 -11.61
CA PHE A 60 -11.83 -6.53 -10.78
C PHE A 60 -11.86 -5.25 -11.58
N SER A 61 -12.18 -5.36 -12.89
CA SER A 61 -12.28 -4.23 -13.80
C SER A 61 -13.28 -3.20 -13.29
N GLY A 62 -12.87 -1.94 -13.31
CA GLY A 62 -13.71 -0.82 -12.84
C GLY A 62 -13.76 -0.64 -11.33
N HIS A 63 -13.18 -1.55 -10.54
CA HIS A 63 -13.15 -1.42 -9.09
C HIS A 63 -12.12 -0.37 -8.64
N MET A 64 -12.43 0.31 -7.56
CA MET A 64 -11.46 1.18 -6.89
C MET A 64 -10.50 0.31 -6.08
N ALA A 65 -9.24 0.66 -6.12
CA ALA A 65 -8.21 -0.10 -5.44
C ALA A 65 -7.06 0.81 -5.00
N PHE A 66 -6.27 0.33 -4.04
CA PHE A 66 -5.00 0.97 -3.74
C PHE A 66 -4.00 0.68 -4.88
N PRO A 67 -3.08 1.59 -5.16
CA PRO A 67 -1.98 1.28 -6.09
C PRO A 67 -1.20 0.07 -5.58
N GLY A 68 -0.79 -0.80 -6.47
CA GLY A 68 -0.01 -1.98 -6.10
C GLY A 68 0.04 -3.01 -7.19
N GLY A 69 0.68 -4.12 -6.91
CA GLY A 69 0.80 -5.21 -7.85
C GLY A 69 1.68 -6.35 -7.34
N VAL A 70 1.97 -7.26 -8.24
CA VAL A 70 2.68 -8.50 -7.96
C VAL A 70 4.18 -8.24 -7.85
N ARG A 71 4.80 -8.90 -6.87
CA ARG A 71 6.25 -8.84 -6.68
C ARG A 71 6.97 -9.51 -7.85
N GLU A 72 7.98 -8.83 -8.36
CA GLU A 72 8.85 -9.33 -9.41
C GLU A 72 10.24 -9.65 -8.85
N LYS A 73 11.04 -10.39 -9.62
CA LYS A 73 12.39 -10.78 -9.20
C LYS A 73 13.30 -9.59 -8.90
N VAL A 74 13.10 -8.48 -9.59
CA VAL A 74 13.87 -7.26 -9.37
C VAL A 74 13.57 -6.61 -8.02
N ASP A 75 12.41 -6.90 -7.43
CA ASP A 75 12.00 -6.32 -6.17
C ASP A 75 12.73 -7.00 -5.01
N LYS A 76 13.50 -6.23 -4.26
CA LYS A 76 14.29 -6.75 -3.13
C LYS A 76 13.45 -7.02 -1.90
N SER A 77 12.24 -6.49 -1.85
CA SER A 77 11.35 -6.62 -0.70
C SER A 77 9.90 -6.34 -1.14
N SER A 78 8.95 -6.66 -0.26
CA SER A 78 7.55 -6.28 -0.49
C SER A 78 7.36 -4.76 -0.55
N LEU A 79 8.13 -4.02 0.25
CA LEU A 79 8.12 -2.57 0.19
C LEU A 79 8.59 -2.06 -1.18
N ALA A 80 9.64 -2.66 -1.73
CA ALA A 80 10.13 -2.30 -3.06
C ALA A 80 9.07 -2.53 -4.13
N THR A 81 8.27 -3.58 -4.01
CA THR A 81 7.16 -3.85 -4.91
C THR A 81 6.13 -2.72 -4.87
N ALA A 82 5.75 -2.29 -3.65
CA ALA A 82 4.79 -1.21 -3.48
C ALA A 82 5.28 0.10 -4.12
N ILE A 83 6.55 0.40 -3.92
CA ILE A 83 7.18 1.60 -4.48
C ILE A 83 7.21 1.55 -6.01
N ARG A 84 7.64 0.44 -6.57
CA ARG A 84 7.74 0.27 -8.02
C ARG A 84 6.37 0.35 -8.69
N GLU A 85 5.41 -0.43 -8.20
CA GLU A 85 4.08 -0.49 -8.79
C GLU A 85 3.35 0.85 -8.73
N THR A 86 3.47 1.57 -7.62
CA THR A 86 2.85 2.88 -7.50
C THR A 86 3.44 3.87 -8.49
N LYS A 87 4.75 3.82 -8.71
CA LYS A 87 5.40 4.66 -9.70
C LYS A 87 4.95 4.32 -11.13
N GLU A 88 4.85 3.03 -11.43
CA GLU A 88 4.40 2.57 -12.75
C GLU A 88 2.95 2.96 -13.02
N GLU A 89 2.07 2.84 -12.04
CA GLU A 89 0.65 3.08 -12.23
C GLU A 89 0.27 4.55 -12.26
N ILE A 90 0.85 5.38 -11.41
CA ILE A 90 0.44 6.78 -11.26
C ILE A 90 1.60 7.79 -11.28
N GLY A 91 2.83 7.32 -11.51
CA GLY A 91 3.97 8.21 -11.57
C GLY A 91 4.46 8.77 -10.24
N LEU A 92 3.91 8.32 -9.13
CA LEU A 92 4.29 8.80 -7.81
C LEU A 92 5.48 8.02 -7.27
N ASP A 93 6.58 8.72 -6.97
CA ASP A 93 7.76 8.12 -6.36
C ASP A 93 7.64 8.19 -4.84
N LEU A 94 7.26 7.07 -4.23
CA LEU A 94 7.03 7.03 -2.79
C LEU A 94 8.29 7.30 -1.96
N LYS A 95 9.47 7.04 -2.51
CA LYS A 95 10.73 7.33 -1.82
C LYS A 95 11.00 8.83 -1.73
N LEU A 96 10.72 9.56 -2.80
CA LEU A 96 11.04 10.98 -2.89
C LEU A 96 9.93 11.86 -2.34
N ASP A 97 8.67 11.45 -2.53
CA ASP A 97 7.52 12.31 -2.32
C ASP A 97 6.73 11.97 -1.06
N CYS A 98 7.04 10.86 -0.43
CA CYS A 98 6.30 10.37 0.73
C CYS A 98 7.21 9.95 1.88
N ASP A 99 6.67 10.01 3.08
CA ASP A 99 7.26 9.36 4.26
C ASP A 99 6.55 8.05 4.51
N ILE A 100 7.31 6.99 4.78
CA ILE A 100 6.72 5.73 5.19
C ILE A 100 6.26 5.83 6.64
N LEU A 101 5.00 5.49 6.90
CA LEU A 101 4.44 5.50 8.25
C LEU A 101 4.51 4.13 8.90
N GLY A 102 4.42 3.07 8.12
CA GLY A 102 4.43 1.71 8.62
C GLY A 102 3.76 0.76 7.65
N ARG A 103 3.33 -0.38 8.18
CA ARG A 103 2.63 -1.37 7.39
C ARG A 103 1.58 -2.09 8.22
N PHE A 104 0.57 -2.64 7.56
CA PHE A 104 -0.35 -3.60 8.18
C PHE A 104 0.16 -5.02 7.98
N SER A 105 -0.46 -5.97 8.69
CA SER A 105 -0.17 -7.39 8.53
C SER A 105 -0.47 -7.85 7.11
N ASP A 106 0.28 -8.86 6.66
CA ASP A 106 -0.05 -9.55 5.42
C ASP A 106 -1.46 -10.13 5.54
N TYR A 107 -2.19 -10.13 4.46
CA TYR A 107 -3.49 -10.78 4.43
C TYR A 107 -3.67 -11.58 3.14
N GLN A 108 -4.54 -12.55 3.22
CA GLN A 108 -4.92 -13.38 2.08
C GLN A 108 -6.37 -13.10 1.74
N PRO A 109 -6.66 -12.54 0.55
CA PRO A 109 -8.04 -12.25 0.17
C PRO A 109 -8.93 -13.50 0.21
N VAL A 110 -10.14 -13.34 0.75
CA VAL A 110 -11.11 -14.42 0.82
C VAL A 110 -11.85 -14.53 -0.51
N ASN A 111 -11.20 -15.16 -1.46
CA ASN A 111 -11.75 -15.40 -2.79
C ASN A 111 -11.15 -16.71 -3.29
N PRO A 112 -11.97 -17.71 -3.70
CA PRO A 112 -11.44 -18.99 -4.18
C PRO A 112 -10.40 -18.86 -5.28
N GLU A 113 -10.49 -17.85 -6.13
CA GLU A 113 -9.53 -17.63 -7.19
C GLU A 113 -8.32 -16.83 -6.74
N ALA A 114 -8.43 -16.08 -5.64
CA ALA A 114 -7.36 -15.28 -5.07
C ALA A 114 -6.74 -15.91 -3.83
N ASN A 115 -7.06 -17.15 -3.50
CA ASN A 115 -6.59 -17.81 -2.29
C ASN A 115 -5.07 -18.04 -2.28
N LYS A 116 -4.41 -17.86 -3.42
CA LYS A 116 -2.96 -17.97 -3.56
C LYS A 116 -2.23 -16.63 -3.42
N PHE A 117 -2.97 -15.54 -3.28
CA PHE A 117 -2.36 -14.23 -3.12
C PHE A 117 -2.11 -13.90 -1.67
N ILE A 118 -0.95 -13.35 -1.40
CA ILE A 118 -0.62 -12.72 -0.13
C ILE A 118 -0.41 -11.25 -0.43
N VAL A 119 -1.11 -10.38 0.29
CA VAL A 119 -1.03 -8.94 0.09
C VAL A 119 -0.33 -8.29 1.28
N SER A 120 0.71 -7.51 1.00
CA SER A 120 1.47 -6.76 2.00
C SER A 120 1.13 -5.27 1.86
N PRO A 121 0.38 -4.68 2.80
CA PRO A 121 0.00 -3.28 2.71
C PRO A 121 0.97 -2.37 3.46
N PHE A 122 1.36 -1.28 2.82
CA PHE A 122 2.24 -0.26 3.38
C PHE A 122 1.54 1.09 3.40
N ILE A 123 1.81 1.91 4.41
CA ILE A 123 1.19 3.22 4.58
C ILE A 123 2.22 4.31 4.39
N PHE A 124 1.88 5.27 3.56
CA PHE A 124 2.72 6.41 3.22
C PHE A 124 1.97 7.72 3.45
N TYR A 125 2.71 8.75 3.80
CA TYR A 125 2.20 10.11 3.87
C TYR A 125 2.83 10.95 2.78
N LEU A 126 1.99 11.50 1.91
CA LEU A 126 2.44 12.38 0.83
C LEU A 126 2.78 13.75 1.41
N ASN A 127 4.06 14.08 1.42
CA ASN A 127 4.56 15.33 2.02
C ASN A 127 4.79 16.45 0.99
N LYS A 128 4.55 16.16 -0.30
CA LYS A 128 4.64 17.15 -1.36
C LYS A 128 3.25 17.41 -1.91
N PRO A 129 2.67 18.61 -1.65
CA PRO A 129 1.28 18.89 -2.01
C PRO A 129 1.03 18.99 -3.51
N ASP A 130 2.07 19.20 -4.29
CA ASP A 130 1.96 19.44 -5.74
C ASP A 130 2.05 18.18 -6.59
N VAL A 131 2.05 17.03 -5.95
CA VAL A 131 2.17 15.74 -6.66
C VAL A 131 0.81 15.11 -6.89
#